data_46a59855c370700c698eee57a9e201c2
#
_entry.id   46a59855c370700c698eee57a9e201c2
#
_cell.length_a   1.000
_cell.length_b   1.000
_cell.length_c   1.000
_cell.angle_alpha   90.00
_cell.angle_beta   90.00
_cell.angle_gamma   90.00
#
_symmetry.space_group_name_H-M   'P 1'
#
loop_
_entity.id
_entity.type
_entity.pdbx_description
1 polymer ?
#
loop_
_entity_poly.entity_id
_entity_poly.type
_entity_poly.pdbx_seq_one_letter_code
_entity_poly.pdbx_strand_id
1 'polypeptide(L)'
;MKYAPVLKVLLVACINVIVLLFIQPALSQVTAVSVIPGYICMEQDKADDRSPTLDNFPPVYKSSRPDAPQFGVAAGIILATNPPRVENGRRQILRIDGSTAWVDVGFLRPWVGRTPEKRCTPVILSNGRRGEDIR
;
A
#
# COMPACT_ATOMS: atom_id res chain seq x y z
N MET A 1 40.33 51.36 5.59
CA MET A 1 39.86 50.31 6.52
C MET A 1 38.34 50.44 6.85
N LYS A 2 37.46 50.55 5.81
CA LYS A 2 36.00 50.70 5.99
C LYS A 2 35.18 49.47 5.59
N TYR A 3 35.83 48.32 5.34
CA TYR A 3 35.12 47.13 4.83
C TYR A 3 34.90 46.01 5.87
N ALA A 4 35.38 46.18 7.11
CA ALA A 4 35.27 45.15 8.15
C ALA A 4 33.83 44.79 8.58
N PRO A 5 32.85 45.71 8.64
CA PRO A 5 31.51 45.33 9.05
C PRO A 5 30.73 44.60 7.94
N VAL A 6 30.96 44.89 6.68
CA VAL A 6 30.29 44.27 5.56
C VAL A 6 30.69 42.79 5.42
N LEU A 7 31.95 42.48 5.63
CA LEU A 7 32.47 41.11 5.56
C LEU A 7 31.88 40.20 6.67
N LYS A 8 31.70 40.74 7.89
CA LYS A 8 31.06 40.00 9.01
C LYS A 8 29.57 39.68 8.73
N VAL A 9 28.84 40.60 8.15
CA VAL A 9 27.42 40.40 7.81
C VAL A 9 27.28 39.34 6.72
N LEU A 10 28.11 39.36 5.70
CA LEU A 10 28.12 38.35 4.63
C LEU A 10 28.47 36.96 5.16
N LEU A 11 29.42 36.85 6.10
CA LEU A 11 29.80 35.54 6.64
C LEU A 11 28.68 34.91 7.49
N VAL A 12 27.99 35.71 8.29
CA VAL A 12 26.84 35.24 9.10
C VAL A 12 25.66 34.83 8.22
N ALA A 13 25.40 35.57 7.14
CA ALA A 13 24.33 35.21 6.19
C ALA A 13 24.62 33.88 5.47
N CYS A 14 25.87 33.63 5.05
CA CYS A 14 26.25 32.36 4.43
C CYS A 14 26.13 31.17 5.37
N ILE A 15 26.48 31.31 6.63
CA ILE A 15 26.37 30.21 7.63
C ILE A 15 24.90 29.83 7.86
N ASN A 16 23.99 30.80 7.93
CA ASN A 16 22.58 30.52 8.12
C ASN A 16 21.96 29.80 6.90
N VAL A 17 22.37 30.11 5.68
CA VAL A 17 21.89 29.44 4.46
C VAL A 17 22.39 28.01 4.40
N ILE A 18 23.65 27.74 4.80
CA ILE A 18 24.21 26.38 4.81
C ILE A 18 23.51 25.49 5.83
N VAL A 19 23.18 25.99 7.01
CA VAL A 19 22.48 25.20 8.05
C VAL A 19 21.07 24.82 7.61
N LEU A 20 20.36 25.69 6.89
CA LEU A 20 19.01 25.39 6.37
C LEU A 20 19.02 24.31 5.26
N LEU A 21 20.11 24.15 4.52
CA LEU A 21 20.24 23.13 3.49
C LEU A 21 20.45 21.70 4.00
N PHE A 22 20.86 21.54 5.28
CA PHE A 22 21.09 20.23 5.88
C PHE A 22 19.91 19.69 6.71
N ILE A 23 18.83 20.46 6.91
CA ILE A 23 17.60 20.00 7.56
C ILE A 23 16.67 19.46 6.48
N GLN A 24 17.09 18.44 5.75
CA GLN A 24 16.17 17.64 4.98
C GLN A 24 15.50 16.65 5.92
N PRO A 25 14.15 16.66 6.07
CA PRO A 25 13.48 15.60 6.80
C PRO A 25 13.82 14.30 6.09
N ALA A 26 14.46 13.38 6.79
CA ALA A 26 14.63 12.02 6.30
C ALA A 26 13.21 11.46 6.06
N LEU A 27 12.80 11.37 4.81
CA LEU A 27 11.58 10.66 4.44
C LEU A 27 11.78 9.21 4.87
N SER A 28 11.22 8.85 6.01
CA SER A 28 11.27 7.48 6.51
C SER A 28 10.60 6.57 5.50
N GLN A 29 11.39 5.79 4.78
CA GLN A 29 10.87 4.82 3.83
C GLN A 29 10.11 3.75 4.62
N VAL A 30 8.89 3.48 4.17
CA VAL A 30 8.08 2.40 4.73
C VAL A 30 8.67 1.08 4.23
N THR A 31 9.08 0.21 5.15
CA THR A 31 9.72 -1.08 4.86
C THR A 31 8.91 -2.24 5.41
N ALA A 32 9.09 -3.43 4.83
CA ALA A 32 8.52 -4.67 5.37
C ALA A 32 9.21 -5.03 6.68
N VAL A 33 8.40 -5.35 7.71
CA VAL A 33 8.88 -5.73 9.05
C VAL A 33 8.72 -7.23 9.30
N SER A 34 7.56 -7.79 8.96
CA SER A 34 7.27 -9.22 9.18
C SER A 34 6.25 -9.74 8.17
N VAL A 35 6.35 -11.03 7.87
CA VAL A 35 5.38 -11.74 7.02
C VAL A 35 4.06 -11.92 7.78
N ILE A 36 2.94 -11.82 7.07
CA ILE A 36 1.61 -12.13 7.60
C ILE A 36 1.24 -13.55 7.19
N PRO A 37 1.24 -14.52 8.11
CA PRO A 37 0.86 -15.90 7.79
C PRO A 37 -0.64 -16.00 7.50
N GLY A 38 -1.04 -16.99 6.71
CA GLY A 38 -2.45 -17.25 6.41
C GLY A 38 -3.07 -16.32 5.36
N TYR A 39 -2.24 -15.60 4.61
CA TYR A 39 -2.67 -14.74 3.50
C TYR A 39 -1.78 -14.91 2.27
N ILE A 40 -2.34 -14.68 1.11
CA ILE A 40 -1.65 -14.63 -0.19
C ILE A 40 -2.02 -13.35 -0.94
N CYS A 41 -1.16 -12.97 -1.88
CA CYS A 41 -1.45 -11.89 -2.79
C CYS A 41 -2.37 -12.36 -3.92
N MET A 42 -3.44 -11.62 -4.10
CA MET A 42 -4.36 -11.75 -5.23
C MET A 42 -4.40 -10.42 -5.97
N GLU A 43 -4.91 -10.42 -7.17
CA GLU A 43 -5.19 -9.22 -7.95
C GLU A 43 -6.59 -9.29 -8.55
N GLN A 44 -7.07 -8.15 -9.01
CA GLN A 44 -8.32 -8.10 -9.74
C GLN A 44 -8.22 -8.90 -11.05
N ASP A 45 -9.17 -9.77 -11.30
CA ASP A 45 -9.33 -10.39 -12.60
C ASP A 45 -9.84 -9.36 -13.60
N LYS A 46 -8.93 -8.86 -14.42
CA LYS A 46 -9.24 -7.86 -15.45
C LYS A 46 -9.79 -8.55 -16.68
N ALA A 47 -11.03 -8.95 -16.62
CA ALA A 47 -11.74 -9.38 -17.83
C ALA A 47 -12.00 -8.20 -18.80
N ASP A 48 -11.73 -6.96 -18.40
CA ASP A 48 -12.05 -5.76 -19.14
C ASP A 48 -10.89 -4.76 -19.09
N ASP A 49 -10.28 -4.51 -20.25
CA ASP A 49 -9.13 -3.60 -20.45
C ASP A 49 -9.54 -2.11 -20.41
N ARG A 50 -10.63 -1.82 -19.70
CA ARG A 50 -11.13 -0.45 -19.53
C ARG A 50 -10.27 0.33 -18.55
N SER A 51 -10.10 1.61 -18.84
CA SER A 51 -9.43 2.58 -17.99
C SER A 51 -9.86 2.42 -16.52
N PRO A 52 -8.93 2.41 -15.53
CA PRO A 52 -9.26 2.19 -14.13
C PRO A 52 -10.07 3.36 -13.57
N THR A 53 -11.39 3.27 -13.63
CA THR A 53 -12.30 4.10 -12.86
C THR A 53 -12.66 3.38 -11.56
N LEU A 54 -13.06 4.10 -10.53
CA LEU A 54 -13.45 3.50 -9.25
C LEU A 54 -14.58 2.46 -9.41
N ASP A 55 -15.44 2.63 -10.39
CA ASP A 55 -16.56 1.73 -10.70
C ASP A 55 -16.11 0.37 -11.26
N ASN A 56 -14.87 0.28 -11.74
CA ASN A 56 -14.30 -0.94 -12.31
C ASN A 56 -13.53 -1.80 -11.29
N PHE A 57 -13.41 -1.34 -10.05
CA PHE A 57 -12.78 -2.12 -8.99
C PHE A 57 -13.79 -3.03 -8.28
N PRO A 58 -13.35 -4.23 -7.82
CA PRO A 58 -14.22 -5.13 -7.06
C PRO A 58 -14.82 -4.45 -5.83
N PRO A 59 -16.13 -4.55 -5.62
CA PRO A 59 -16.77 -4.04 -4.41
C PRO A 59 -16.30 -4.82 -3.18
N VAL A 60 -16.12 -4.10 -2.07
CA VAL A 60 -15.73 -4.65 -0.78
C VAL A 60 -16.91 -4.57 0.19
N TYR A 61 -17.21 -5.69 0.85
CA TYR A 61 -18.35 -5.86 1.74
C TYR A 61 -17.90 -6.10 3.19
N LYS A 62 -18.72 -5.65 4.14
CA LYS A 62 -18.46 -5.85 5.59
C LYS A 62 -18.55 -7.31 6.03
N SER A 63 -19.37 -8.10 5.35
CA SER A 63 -19.54 -9.53 5.64
C SER A 63 -19.77 -10.33 4.36
N SER A 64 -19.77 -11.65 4.47
CA SER A 64 -20.09 -12.58 3.38
C SER A 64 -21.57 -12.62 3.01
N ARG A 65 -22.46 -12.06 3.81
CA ARG A 65 -23.93 -12.13 3.59
C ARG A 65 -24.30 -11.44 2.26
N PRO A 66 -25.26 -11.99 1.51
CA PRO A 66 -25.70 -11.40 0.23
C PRO A 66 -26.17 -9.95 0.35
N ASP A 67 -26.81 -9.61 1.48
CA ASP A 67 -27.36 -8.29 1.80
C ASP A 67 -26.35 -7.36 2.52
N ALA A 68 -25.08 -7.78 2.63
CA ALA A 68 -24.07 -6.97 3.30
C ALA A 68 -23.83 -5.66 2.56
N PRO A 69 -23.73 -4.52 3.28
CA PRO A 69 -23.47 -3.26 2.64
C PRO A 69 -22.03 -3.21 2.06
N GLN A 70 -21.93 -2.72 0.84
CA GLN A 70 -20.65 -2.31 0.26
C GLN A 70 -20.14 -1.08 1.03
N PHE A 71 -18.84 -1.05 1.33
CA PHE A 71 -18.24 0.10 2.03
C PHE A 71 -16.91 0.55 1.41
N GLY A 72 -16.58 0.04 0.23
CA GLY A 72 -15.39 0.42 -0.52
C GLY A 72 -15.18 -0.45 -1.74
N VAL A 73 -14.00 -0.31 -2.32
CA VAL A 73 -13.53 -1.11 -3.45
C VAL A 73 -12.14 -1.65 -3.16
N ALA A 74 -11.79 -2.78 -3.78
CA ALA A 74 -10.45 -3.36 -3.69
C ALA A 74 -9.65 -2.96 -4.93
N ALA A 75 -8.56 -2.22 -4.72
CA ALA A 75 -7.65 -1.79 -5.77
C ALA A 75 -6.24 -2.34 -5.53
N GLY A 76 -5.51 -2.58 -6.60
CA GLY A 76 -4.13 -3.07 -6.55
C GLY A 76 -4.02 -4.52 -6.10
N ILE A 77 -3.07 -4.80 -5.23
CA ILE A 77 -2.86 -6.13 -4.65
C ILE A 77 -3.80 -6.33 -3.46
N ILE A 78 -4.47 -7.47 -3.45
CA ILE A 78 -5.48 -7.83 -2.47
C ILE A 78 -4.94 -8.99 -1.63
N LEU A 79 -4.85 -8.81 -0.31
CA LEU A 79 -4.40 -9.85 0.61
C LEU A 79 -5.57 -10.75 0.97
N ALA A 80 -5.63 -11.94 0.40
CA ALA A 80 -6.73 -12.89 0.62
C ALA A 80 -6.31 -14.05 1.51
N THR A 81 -7.24 -14.60 2.29
CA THR A 81 -6.98 -15.74 3.18
C THR A 81 -6.43 -16.96 2.45
N ASN A 82 -5.46 -17.67 3.06
CA ASN A 82 -4.89 -18.91 2.58
C ASN A 82 -4.67 -19.90 3.74
N PRO A 83 -5.38 -21.01 3.84
CA PRO A 83 -6.36 -21.51 2.87
C PRO A 83 -7.55 -20.56 2.66
N PRO A 84 -8.20 -20.64 1.48
CA PRO A 84 -9.31 -19.74 1.15
C PRO A 84 -10.47 -19.88 2.14
N ARG A 85 -10.87 -18.76 2.75
CA ARG A 85 -12.14 -18.66 3.48
C ARG A 85 -13.19 -18.05 2.55
N VAL A 86 -14.08 -18.90 2.05
CA VAL A 86 -15.13 -18.50 1.09
C VAL A 86 -16.50 -18.81 1.71
N GLU A 87 -17.37 -17.81 1.73
CA GLU A 87 -18.73 -17.90 2.21
C GLU A 87 -19.65 -17.11 1.26
N ASN A 88 -20.78 -17.69 0.86
CA ASN A 88 -21.75 -17.05 -0.05
C ASN A 88 -21.12 -16.47 -1.34
N GLY A 89 -20.11 -17.16 -1.92
CA GLY A 89 -19.42 -16.70 -3.13
C GLY A 89 -18.42 -15.57 -2.90
N ARG A 90 -18.19 -15.17 -1.64
CA ARG A 90 -17.21 -14.14 -1.27
C ARG A 90 -16.03 -14.73 -0.52
N ARG A 91 -14.83 -14.27 -0.82
CA ARG A 91 -13.59 -14.62 -0.13
C ARG A 91 -13.22 -13.53 0.87
N GLN A 92 -12.79 -13.95 2.06
CA GLN A 92 -12.30 -13.03 3.06
C GLN A 92 -10.93 -12.48 2.67
N ILE A 93 -10.78 -11.16 2.85
CA ILE A 93 -9.54 -10.41 2.60
C ILE A 93 -9.10 -9.66 3.85
N LEU A 94 -7.81 -9.30 3.89
CA LEU A 94 -7.22 -8.44 4.89
C LEU A 94 -7.04 -7.03 4.32
N ARG A 95 -7.52 -6.04 5.05
CA ARG A 95 -7.38 -4.64 4.67
C ARG A 95 -6.09 -4.05 5.23
N ILE A 96 -5.70 -2.92 4.67
CA ILE A 96 -4.49 -2.18 5.03
C ILE A 96 -4.45 -1.76 6.52
N ASP A 97 -5.60 -1.55 7.14
CA ASP A 97 -5.78 -1.22 8.57
C ASP A 97 -5.77 -2.46 9.48
N GLY A 98 -5.69 -3.66 8.89
CA GLY A 98 -5.71 -4.93 9.61
C GLY A 98 -7.11 -5.48 9.90
N SER A 99 -8.16 -4.78 9.51
CA SER A 99 -9.52 -5.32 9.54
C SER A 99 -9.73 -6.33 8.41
N THR A 100 -10.75 -7.17 8.54
CA THR A 100 -11.15 -8.11 7.48
C THR A 100 -12.37 -7.58 6.72
N ALA A 101 -12.48 -8.01 5.47
CA ALA A 101 -13.60 -7.68 4.59
C ALA A 101 -13.83 -8.84 3.61
N TRP A 102 -14.76 -8.68 2.69
CA TRP A 102 -15.16 -9.71 1.76
C TRP A 102 -15.26 -9.17 0.34
N VAL A 103 -14.80 -9.95 -0.63
CA VAL A 103 -14.84 -9.64 -2.07
C VAL A 103 -15.36 -10.86 -2.80
N ASP A 104 -16.20 -10.68 -3.82
CA ASP A 104 -16.71 -11.78 -4.62
C ASP A 104 -15.56 -12.49 -5.35
N VAL A 105 -15.55 -13.83 -5.27
CA VAL A 105 -14.45 -14.65 -5.79
C VAL A 105 -14.24 -14.48 -7.30
N GLY A 106 -15.29 -14.17 -8.05
CA GLY A 106 -15.21 -13.94 -9.49
C GLY A 106 -14.38 -12.74 -9.92
N PHE A 107 -14.06 -11.83 -8.98
CA PHE A 107 -13.19 -10.68 -9.26
C PHE A 107 -11.72 -10.95 -8.92
N LEU A 108 -11.39 -12.10 -8.36
CA LEU A 108 -10.08 -12.40 -7.82
C LEU A 108 -9.35 -13.46 -8.64
N ARG A 109 -8.10 -13.19 -8.98
CA ARG A 109 -7.16 -14.17 -9.49
C ARG A 109 -5.84 -14.13 -8.71
N PRO A 110 -5.03 -15.20 -8.71
CA PRO A 110 -3.70 -15.14 -8.12
C PRO A 110 -2.88 -14.00 -8.73
N TRP A 111 -2.16 -13.27 -7.88
CA TRP A 111 -1.25 -12.25 -8.36
C TRP A 111 -0.12 -12.87 -9.19
N VAL A 112 0.15 -12.25 -10.33
CA VAL A 112 1.23 -12.66 -11.24
C VAL A 112 2.20 -11.50 -11.39
N GLY A 113 3.48 -11.72 -11.05
CA GLY A 113 4.53 -10.73 -11.25
C GLY A 113 4.71 -10.36 -12.73
N ARG A 114 5.25 -9.17 -12.97
CA ARG A 114 5.61 -8.74 -14.33
C ARG A 114 6.67 -9.63 -14.97
N THR A 115 7.49 -10.27 -14.14
CA THR A 115 8.47 -11.27 -14.56
C THR A 115 8.32 -12.52 -13.70
N PRO A 116 8.70 -13.73 -14.20
CA PRO A 116 8.49 -15.00 -13.50
C PRO A 116 9.18 -15.11 -12.14
N GLU A 117 10.24 -14.32 -11.94
CA GLU A 117 11.03 -14.32 -10.70
C GLU A 117 10.35 -13.56 -9.56
N LYS A 118 9.45 -12.63 -9.90
CA LYS A 118 8.79 -11.80 -8.89
C LYS A 118 7.87 -12.63 -8.01
N ARG A 119 7.99 -12.40 -6.72
CA ARG A 119 7.15 -12.99 -5.68
C ARG A 119 6.48 -11.88 -4.88
N CYS A 120 5.25 -12.10 -4.52
CA CYS A 120 4.51 -11.21 -3.64
C CYS A 120 4.29 -11.90 -2.30
N THR A 121 4.67 -11.22 -1.23
CA THR A 121 4.54 -11.71 0.15
C THR A 121 3.72 -10.71 0.97
N PRO A 122 2.62 -11.13 1.60
CA PRO A 122 1.88 -10.29 2.56
C PRO A 122 2.75 -9.96 3.77
N VAL A 123 2.84 -8.67 4.13
CA VAL A 123 3.72 -8.18 5.20
C VAL A 123 3.06 -7.13 6.07
N ILE A 124 3.55 -6.99 7.31
CA ILE A 124 3.36 -5.80 8.14
C ILE A 124 4.47 -4.82 7.79
N LEU A 125 4.10 -3.59 7.56
CA LEU A 125 5.00 -2.49 7.24
C LEU A 125 5.46 -1.76 8.51
N SER A 126 6.56 -1.02 8.43
CA SER A 126 7.15 -0.28 9.57
C SER A 126 6.21 0.78 10.17
N ASN A 127 5.20 1.22 9.43
CA ASN A 127 4.14 2.11 9.92
C ASN A 127 2.94 1.36 10.53
N GLY A 128 3.03 0.04 10.72
CA GLY A 128 1.98 -0.81 11.28
C GLY A 128 0.87 -1.21 10.29
N ARG A 129 0.89 -0.71 9.07
CA ARG A 129 -0.10 -1.05 8.03
C ARG A 129 0.20 -2.42 7.43
N ARG A 130 -0.83 -3.06 6.88
CA ARG A 130 -0.69 -4.28 6.08
C ARG A 130 -0.41 -3.89 4.64
N GLY A 131 0.45 -4.66 4.00
CA GLY A 131 0.84 -4.41 2.62
C GLY A 131 1.51 -5.65 2.03
N GLU A 132 2.25 -5.44 0.97
CA GLU A 132 2.98 -6.48 0.26
C GLU A 132 4.45 -6.11 0.09
N ASP A 133 5.29 -7.14 0.03
CA ASP A 133 6.69 -7.08 -0.38
C ASP A 133 6.85 -7.84 -1.70
N ILE A 134 7.33 -7.16 -2.72
CA ILE A 134 7.53 -7.70 -4.06
C ILE A 134 9.03 -7.78 -4.34
N ARG A 135 9.54 -9.01 -4.46
CA ARG A 135 10.96 -9.28 -4.73
C ARG A 135 11.15 -10.09 -6.00
#